data_3f3587df145165e77a42e12aa4933f00
#
_entry.id   3f3587df145165e77a42e12aa4933f00
#
_cell.length_a   1.000
_cell.length_b   1.000
_cell.length_c   1.000
_cell.angle_alpha   90.00
_cell.angle_beta   90.00
_cell.angle_gamma   90.00
#
_symmetry.space_group_name_H-M   'P 1'
#
loop_
_entity.id
_entity.type
_entity.pdbx_description
1 polymer ?
#
loop_
_entity_poly.entity_id
_entity_poly.type
_entity_poly.pdbx_seq_one_letter_code
_entity_poly.pdbx_strand_id
1 'polypeptide(L)'
;MIRGFLSDVLAKWKRFRWQGLVKVWAVFMAIALVLLVESLGVHYGATRFDITYLDRNKAIPAANAIAGEKATNLLVVDSSQEGVSDAEAMLDQILLDMKVPTTTVDVADENAEFPALTHYSTIVVAMPNLDRLGEHVLQIMQWAKKGGGVMFAMTPEKTGYLDVIGPQIGIESSTYEYVATEGITPSEDFMLGGGQTYTFSDPFKSSLSVALDDRAQVEAVSSNGRTPLVWRNAVESGTAVMCNIGIYGKVFRGFYASAFSLLG
;
A
#
# COMPACT_ATOMS: atom_id res chain seq x y z
N MET A 1 -8.29 -69.92 42.26
CA MET A 1 -7.32 -68.82 42.52
C MET A 1 -6.85 -68.13 41.22
N ILE A 2 -6.73 -68.78 40.07
CA ILE A 2 -6.20 -68.18 38.82
C ILE A 2 -7.18 -67.21 38.11
N ARG A 3 -8.52 -67.44 38.24
CA ARG A 3 -9.53 -66.54 37.60
C ARG A 3 -9.61 -65.15 38.21
N GLY A 4 -9.34 -64.99 39.52
CA GLY A 4 -9.35 -63.69 40.18
C GLY A 4 -8.15 -62.82 39.78
N PHE A 5 -6.98 -63.46 39.61
CA PHE A 5 -5.76 -62.72 39.21
C PHE A 5 -5.84 -62.14 37.80
N LEU A 6 -6.39 -62.91 36.86
CA LEU A 6 -6.57 -62.44 35.47
C LEU A 6 -7.60 -61.31 35.34
N SER A 7 -8.66 -61.30 36.14
CA SER A 7 -9.63 -60.22 36.18
C SER A 7 -9.05 -58.92 36.72
N ASP A 8 -8.19 -58.98 37.73
CA ASP A 8 -7.53 -57.82 38.32
C ASP A 8 -6.46 -57.23 37.39
N VAL A 9 -5.71 -58.08 36.71
CA VAL A 9 -4.72 -57.62 35.70
C VAL A 9 -5.41 -56.96 34.51
N LEU A 10 -6.50 -57.53 34.02
CA LEU A 10 -7.28 -56.94 32.92
C LEU A 10 -7.94 -55.61 33.35
N ALA A 11 -8.44 -55.50 34.57
CA ALA A 11 -9.02 -54.27 35.08
C ALA A 11 -7.96 -53.15 35.24
N LYS A 12 -6.77 -53.51 35.75
CA LYS A 12 -5.60 -52.56 35.83
C LYS A 12 -5.14 -52.14 34.43
N TRP A 13 -5.10 -53.06 33.48
CA TRP A 13 -4.71 -52.77 32.07
C TRP A 13 -5.70 -51.87 31.36
N LYS A 14 -7.02 -52.11 31.54
CA LYS A 14 -8.07 -51.18 31.06
C LYS A 14 -7.96 -49.79 31.66
N ARG A 15 -7.72 -49.71 32.96
CA ARG A 15 -7.59 -48.42 33.67
C ARG A 15 -6.34 -47.65 33.23
N PHE A 16 -5.23 -48.34 32.96
CA PHE A 16 -3.98 -47.73 32.49
C PHE A 16 -4.14 -47.19 31.04
N ARG A 17 -4.77 -47.90 30.14
CA ARG A 17 -5.02 -47.46 28.77
C ARG A 17 -5.99 -46.26 28.74
N TRP A 18 -7.02 -46.24 29.60
CA TRP A 18 -7.96 -45.14 29.66
C TRP A 18 -7.31 -43.86 30.17
N GLN A 19 -6.47 -43.92 31.19
CA GLN A 19 -5.75 -42.78 31.72
C GLN A 19 -4.75 -42.20 30.71
N GLY A 20 -4.12 -43.04 29.90
CA GLY A 20 -3.26 -42.60 28.81
C GLY A 20 -4.05 -41.91 27.69
N LEU A 21 -5.19 -42.49 27.28
CA LEU A 21 -6.10 -41.89 26.29
C LEU A 21 -6.66 -40.54 26.76
N VAL A 22 -7.09 -40.43 28.01
CA VAL A 22 -7.60 -39.16 28.57
C VAL A 22 -6.52 -38.08 28.57
N LYS A 23 -5.26 -38.40 28.88
CA LYS A 23 -4.15 -37.45 28.82
C LYS A 23 -3.87 -36.97 27.38
N VAL A 24 -3.88 -37.89 26.43
CA VAL A 24 -3.70 -37.55 25.00
C VAL A 24 -4.85 -36.68 24.51
N TRP A 25 -6.08 -36.99 24.85
CA TRP A 25 -7.25 -36.17 24.53
C TRP A 25 -7.20 -34.80 25.18
N ALA A 26 -6.75 -34.70 26.43
CA ALA A 26 -6.59 -33.41 27.11
C ALA A 26 -5.56 -32.50 26.42
N VAL A 27 -4.45 -33.08 25.94
CA VAL A 27 -3.44 -32.34 25.18
C VAL A 27 -4.01 -31.89 23.82
N PHE A 28 -4.72 -32.78 23.10
CA PHE A 28 -5.37 -32.41 21.84
C PHE A 28 -6.40 -31.29 22.02
N MET A 29 -7.21 -31.36 23.08
CA MET A 29 -8.19 -30.33 23.39
C MET A 29 -7.54 -28.99 23.77
N ALA A 30 -6.41 -29.04 24.49
CA ALA A 30 -5.65 -27.82 24.81
C ALA A 30 -5.06 -27.17 23.56
N ILE A 31 -4.48 -27.95 22.65
CA ILE A 31 -3.97 -27.45 21.37
C ILE A 31 -5.10 -26.88 20.52
N ALA A 32 -6.24 -27.59 20.41
CA ALA A 32 -7.39 -27.12 19.67
C ALA A 32 -7.95 -25.82 20.25
N LEU A 33 -7.96 -25.65 21.56
CA LEU A 33 -8.40 -24.43 22.23
C LEU A 33 -7.45 -23.26 21.95
N VAL A 34 -6.13 -23.48 21.96
CA VAL A 34 -5.14 -22.45 21.62
C VAL A 34 -5.30 -22.01 20.18
N LEU A 35 -5.42 -22.97 19.25
CA LEU A 35 -5.65 -22.65 17.82
C LEU A 35 -6.98 -21.92 17.58
N LEU A 36 -8.01 -22.26 18.35
CA LEU A 36 -9.31 -21.59 18.28
C LEU A 36 -9.24 -20.16 18.82
N VAL A 37 -8.51 -19.94 19.92
CA VAL A 37 -8.28 -18.61 20.48
C VAL A 37 -7.42 -17.75 19.54
N GLU A 38 -6.39 -18.31 18.93
CA GLU A 38 -5.59 -17.62 17.92
C GLU A 38 -6.43 -17.30 16.68
N SER A 39 -7.21 -18.25 16.17
CA SER A 39 -8.11 -18.04 15.03
C SER A 39 -9.16 -16.97 15.33
N LEU A 40 -9.77 -16.99 16.52
CA LEU A 40 -10.70 -15.96 16.96
C LEU A 40 -9.98 -14.61 17.15
N GLY A 41 -8.77 -14.60 17.71
CA GLY A 41 -7.95 -13.40 17.87
C GLY A 41 -7.62 -12.74 16.54
N VAL A 42 -7.23 -13.53 15.54
CA VAL A 42 -6.98 -13.04 14.17
C VAL A 42 -8.29 -12.57 13.52
N HIS A 43 -9.39 -13.32 13.68
CA HIS A 43 -10.68 -12.94 13.10
C HIS A 43 -11.27 -11.70 13.76
N TYR A 44 -11.22 -11.60 15.10
CA TYR A 44 -11.66 -10.40 15.83
C TYR A 44 -10.70 -9.23 15.64
N GLY A 45 -9.40 -9.47 15.49
CA GLY A 45 -8.42 -8.45 15.11
C GLY A 45 -8.73 -7.88 13.72
N ALA A 46 -8.94 -8.76 12.73
CA ALA A 46 -9.31 -8.34 11.38
C ALA A 46 -10.66 -7.62 11.33
N THR A 47 -11.66 -8.09 12.08
CA THR A 47 -12.98 -7.43 12.14
C THR A 47 -12.94 -6.11 12.94
N ARG A 48 -12.08 -5.98 13.93
CA ARG A 48 -11.90 -4.71 14.65
C ARG A 48 -11.23 -3.65 13.78
N PHE A 49 -10.32 -4.05 12.90
CA PHE A 49 -9.79 -3.16 11.87
C PHE A 49 -10.87 -2.75 10.86
N ASP A 50 -11.81 -3.62 10.52
CA ASP A 50 -12.91 -3.32 9.60
C ASP A 50 -13.99 -2.39 10.20
N ILE A 51 -14.24 -2.46 11.51
CA ILE A 51 -15.26 -1.63 12.18
C ILE A 51 -14.78 -0.18 12.34
N THR A 52 -13.50 0.06 12.53
CA THR A 52 -12.92 1.42 12.56
C THR A 52 -13.00 2.12 11.21
N TYR A 53 -13.18 1.38 10.12
CA TYR A 53 -13.33 1.92 8.77
C TYR A 53 -14.69 2.50 8.44
N LEU A 54 -15.73 2.05 9.12
CA LEU A 54 -17.12 2.52 8.87
C LEU A 54 -17.44 3.85 9.53
N ASP A 55 -16.59 4.33 10.42
CA ASP A 55 -16.84 5.59 11.13
C ASP A 55 -15.82 6.67 10.73
N ARG A 56 -15.91 7.09 9.46
CA ARG A 56 -15.14 8.21 8.90
C ARG A 56 -15.15 9.44 9.83
N ASN A 57 -16.25 9.63 10.57
CA ASN A 57 -16.40 10.72 11.53
C ASN A 57 -15.64 10.48 12.86
N LYS A 58 -15.20 9.25 13.16
CA LYS A 58 -14.36 8.95 14.34
C LYS A 58 -12.86 8.87 14.02
N ALA A 59 -12.48 8.68 12.76
CA ALA A 59 -11.09 8.74 12.32
C ALA A 59 -10.54 10.19 12.33
N ILE A 60 -11.43 11.18 12.12
CA ILE A 60 -11.07 12.60 12.12
C ILE A 60 -10.44 13.06 13.46
N PRO A 61 -10.93 12.67 14.67
CA PRO A 61 -10.25 13.01 15.90
C PRO A 61 -8.87 12.36 16.08
N ALA A 62 -8.65 11.16 15.54
CA ALA A 62 -7.34 10.51 15.61
C ALA A 62 -6.35 11.14 14.63
N ALA A 63 -6.78 11.51 13.44
CA ALA A 63 -6.01 12.32 12.51
C ALA A 63 -5.68 13.70 13.11
N ASN A 64 -6.64 14.35 13.76
CA ASN A 64 -6.45 15.60 14.47
C ASN A 64 -5.58 15.48 15.74
N ALA A 65 -5.50 14.30 16.37
CA ALA A 65 -4.59 14.07 17.50
C ALA A 65 -3.11 13.94 17.04
N ILE A 66 -2.89 13.45 15.81
CA ILE A 66 -1.59 13.51 15.13
C ILE A 66 -1.33 14.94 14.60
N ALA A 67 -2.36 15.71 14.32
CA ALA A 67 -2.31 17.10 13.84
C ALA A 67 -1.77 18.13 14.86
N GLY A 68 -1.41 17.69 16.07
CA GLY A 68 -0.56 18.50 16.97
C GLY A 68 0.90 18.54 16.52
N GLU A 69 1.34 17.60 15.69
CA GLU A 69 2.63 17.58 15.03
C GLU A 69 2.52 18.32 13.67
N LYS A 70 3.54 19.12 13.38
CA LYS A 70 3.62 19.82 12.09
C LYS A 70 3.61 18.79 10.96
N ALA A 71 2.68 18.91 10.00
CA ALA A 71 2.59 18.00 8.88
C ALA A 71 3.94 17.93 8.12
N THR A 72 4.43 16.73 7.93
CA THR A 72 5.67 16.44 7.20
C THR A 72 5.42 15.92 5.79
N ASN A 73 4.19 15.55 5.49
CA ASN A 73 3.74 15.10 4.18
C ASN A 73 2.64 16.01 3.62
N LEU A 74 2.68 16.26 2.32
CA LEU A 74 1.64 16.94 1.57
C LEU A 74 0.99 15.94 0.61
N LEU A 75 -0.32 15.74 0.73
CA LEU A 75 -1.12 14.99 -0.24
C LEU A 75 -1.83 16.00 -1.15
N VAL A 76 -1.55 15.94 -2.44
CA VAL A 76 -2.14 16.80 -3.46
C VAL A 76 -3.10 15.99 -4.30
N VAL A 77 -4.35 16.41 -4.36
CA VAL A 77 -5.44 15.74 -5.07
C VAL A 77 -6.17 16.72 -5.99
N ASP A 78 -6.91 16.21 -6.95
CA ASP A 78 -7.93 16.93 -7.70
C ASP A 78 -9.22 16.10 -7.69
N SER A 79 -10.10 16.38 -6.75
CA SER A 79 -11.34 15.62 -6.53
C SER A 79 -12.31 15.66 -7.72
N SER A 80 -12.09 16.55 -8.68
CA SER A 80 -12.88 16.61 -9.92
C SER A 80 -12.53 15.52 -10.93
N GLN A 81 -11.39 14.81 -10.75
CA GLN A 81 -10.95 13.78 -11.68
C GLN A 81 -11.42 12.38 -11.25
N GLU A 82 -11.66 11.52 -12.25
CA GLU A 82 -12.12 10.15 -11.99
C GLU A 82 -11.10 9.33 -11.23
N GLY A 83 -11.57 8.57 -10.23
CA GLY A 83 -10.76 7.67 -9.39
C GLY A 83 -9.92 8.35 -8.32
N VAL A 84 -9.86 9.68 -8.28
CA VAL A 84 -9.07 10.42 -7.28
C VAL A 84 -9.63 10.24 -5.88
N SER A 85 -10.94 10.24 -5.71
CA SER A 85 -11.55 10.02 -4.38
C SER A 85 -11.20 8.65 -3.76
N ASP A 86 -11.12 7.61 -4.59
CA ASP A 86 -10.73 6.28 -4.13
C ASP A 86 -9.22 6.22 -3.80
N ALA A 87 -8.39 6.88 -4.61
CA ALA A 87 -6.97 7.03 -4.37
C ALA A 87 -6.69 7.81 -3.08
N GLU A 88 -7.33 8.96 -2.90
CA GLU A 88 -7.24 9.79 -1.71
C GLU A 88 -7.61 9.01 -0.45
N ALA A 89 -8.78 8.36 -0.45
CA ALA A 89 -9.25 7.60 0.71
C ALA A 89 -8.30 6.45 1.09
N MET A 90 -7.67 5.81 0.10
CA MET A 90 -6.68 4.76 0.35
C MET A 90 -5.37 5.33 0.86
N LEU A 91 -4.86 6.42 0.25
CA LEU A 91 -3.59 7.04 0.63
C LEU A 91 -3.68 7.67 2.02
N ASP A 92 -4.76 8.37 2.34
CA ASP A 92 -5.03 8.91 3.68
C ASP A 92 -4.94 7.82 4.74
N GLN A 93 -5.53 6.66 4.45
CA GLN A 93 -5.47 5.55 5.38
C GLN A 93 -4.07 4.97 5.53
N ILE A 94 -3.33 4.83 4.42
CA ILE A 94 -1.94 4.34 4.46
C ILE A 94 -1.07 5.30 5.28
N LEU A 95 -1.16 6.60 5.02
CA LEU A 95 -0.39 7.63 5.71
C LEU A 95 -0.74 7.68 7.21
N LEU A 96 -2.02 7.49 7.55
CA LEU A 96 -2.49 7.38 8.93
C LEU A 96 -1.91 6.13 9.62
N ASP A 97 -1.96 4.96 8.96
CA ASP A 97 -1.43 3.70 9.48
C ASP A 97 0.10 3.78 9.70
N MET A 98 0.80 4.47 8.81
CA MET A 98 2.23 4.76 8.91
C MET A 98 2.57 5.88 9.90
N LYS A 99 1.56 6.54 10.49
CA LYS A 99 1.70 7.69 11.39
C LYS A 99 2.46 8.87 10.78
N VAL A 100 2.23 9.12 9.49
CA VAL A 100 2.81 10.25 8.77
C VAL A 100 1.85 11.45 8.86
N PRO A 101 2.21 12.52 9.58
CA PRO A 101 1.37 13.71 9.66
C PRO A 101 1.23 14.35 8.28
N THR A 102 -0.01 14.42 7.77
CA THR A 102 -0.30 14.82 6.38
C THR A 102 -1.25 16.01 6.35
N THR A 103 -0.98 16.93 5.44
CA THR A 103 -1.91 17.97 5.01
C THR A 103 -2.38 17.62 3.60
N THR A 104 -3.69 17.66 3.35
CA THR A 104 -4.26 17.45 2.02
C THR A 104 -4.64 18.78 1.39
N VAL A 105 -4.33 18.94 0.12
CA VAL A 105 -4.72 20.08 -0.73
C VAL A 105 -5.47 19.54 -1.94
N ASP A 106 -6.71 19.97 -2.11
CA ASP A 106 -7.52 19.69 -3.28
C ASP A 106 -7.45 20.88 -4.24
N VAL A 107 -6.83 20.67 -5.40
CA VAL A 107 -6.71 21.73 -6.42
C VAL A 107 -8.00 21.99 -7.19
N ALA A 108 -9.03 21.15 -7.00
CA ALA A 108 -10.38 21.43 -7.50
C ALA A 108 -11.08 22.55 -6.69
N ASP A 109 -10.65 22.79 -5.44
CA ASP A 109 -11.17 23.89 -4.64
C ASP A 109 -10.49 25.20 -5.06
N GLU A 110 -11.22 26.08 -5.74
CA GLU A 110 -10.74 27.39 -6.20
C GLU A 110 -10.26 28.31 -5.04
N ASN A 111 -10.65 28.03 -3.80
CA ASN A 111 -10.23 28.77 -2.62
C ASN A 111 -9.01 28.15 -1.91
N ALA A 112 -8.56 26.98 -2.35
CA ALA A 112 -7.40 26.34 -1.75
C ALA A 112 -6.11 27.06 -2.14
N GLU A 113 -5.40 27.58 -1.15
CA GLU A 113 -4.05 28.09 -1.38
C GLU A 113 -3.04 26.95 -1.41
N PHE A 114 -2.23 26.89 -2.48
CA PHE A 114 -1.17 25.91 -2.56
C PHE A 114 -0.07 26.24 -1.52
N PRO A 115 0.27 25.31 -0.61
CA PRO A 115 1.13 25.64 0.54
C PRO A 115 2.60 25.79 0.15
N ALA A 116 3.36 26.52 0.97
CA ALA A 116 4.81 26.58 0.84
C ALA A 116 5.45 25.20 1.13
N LEU A 117 6.21 24.67 0.17
CA LEU A 117 6.74 23.29 0.21
C LEU A 117 7.89 23.09 1.19
N THR A 118 8.50 24.15 1.71
CA THR A 118 9.70 24.10 2.57
C THR A 118 9.51 23.35 3.90
N HIS A 119 8.27 23.08 4.27
CA HIS A 119 7.95 22.42 5.54
C HIS A 119 7.75 20.92 5.40
N TYR A 120 7.59 20.42 4.18
CA TYR A 120 7.33 19.03 3.91
C TYR A 120 8.63 18.28 3.61
N SER A 121 8.70 17.03 3.98
CA SER A 121 9.77 16.10 3.62
C SER A 121 9.34 15.19 2.46
N THR A 122 8.03 14.94 2.34
CA THR A 122 7.44 14.13 1.29
C THR A 122 6.22 14.81 0.69
N ILE A 123 5.99 14.58 -0.60
CA ILE A 123 4.78 15.02 -1.32
C ILE A 123 4.22 13.84 -2.08
N VAL A 124 2.93 13.59 -1.95
CA VAL A 124 2.19 12.59 -2.74
C VAL A 124 1.23 13.33 -3.65
N VAL A 125 1.37 13.11 -4.96
CA VAL A 125 0.49 13.66 -5.99
C VAL A 125 -0.44 12.54 -6.44
N ALA A 126 -1.72 12.63 -6.10
CA ALA A 126 -2.73 11.64 -6.40
C ALA A 126 -3.75 12.19 -7.41
N MET A 127 -3.29 12.44 -8.62
CA MET A 127 -4.11 12.83 -9.75
C MET A 127 -3.49 12.35 -11.06
N PRO A 128 -4.28 11.94 -12.07
CA PRO A 128 -3.76 11.52 -13.37
C PRO A 128 -3.35 12.70 -14.26
N ASN A 129 -4.11 13.79 -14.26
CA ASN A 129 -3.88 14.95 -15.12
C ASN A 129 -3.05 16.02 -14.41
N LEU A 130 -1.75 16.03 -14.70
CA LEU A 130 -0.81 16.97 -14.09
C LEU A 130 -0.95 18.41 -14.57
N ASP A 131 -1.60 18.66 -15.72
CA ASP A 131 -1.82 20.03 -16.21
C ASP A 131 -2.77 20.82 -15.30
N ARG A 132 -3.57 20.13 -14.49
CA ARG A 132 -4.43 20.75 -13.48
C ARG A 132 -3.65 21.40 -12.33
N LEU A 133 -2.43 20.89 -12.04
CA LEU A 133 -1.50 21.52 -11.11
C LEU A 133 -0.85 22.79 -11.65
N GLY A 134 -0.82 22.94 -12.98
CA GLY A 134 -0.14 24.08 -13.62
C GLY A 134 1.34 24.15 -13.21
N GLU A 135 1.81 25.34 -12.90
CA GLU A 135 3.21 25.58 -12.51
C GLU A 135 3.60 24.91 -11.18
N HIS A 136 2.65 24.52 -10.35
CA HIS A 136 2.96 23.87 -9.07
C HIS A 136 3.67 22.52 -9.27
N VAL A 137 3.43 21.80 -10.38
CA VAL A 137 4.19 20.58 -10.66
C VAL A 137 5.69 20.86 -10.81
N LEU A 138 6.05 21.98 -11.43
CA LEU A 138 7.45 22.41 -11.58
C LEU A 138 8.05 22.82 -10.22
N GLN A 139 7.26 23.49 -9.37
CA GLN A 139 7.68 23.85 -8.01
C GLN A 139 7.93 22.60 -7.16
N ILE A 140 7.06 21.57 -7.27
CA ILE A 140 7.25 20.27 -6.61
C ILE A 140 8.56 19.63 -7.09
N MET A 141 8.80 19.58 -8.39
CA MET A 141 10.04 18.99 -8.93
C MET A 141 11.29 19.78 -8.53
N GLN A 142 11.23 21.11 -8.48
CA GLN A 142 12.33 21.94 -7.98
C GLN A 142 12.57 21.73 -6.47
N TRP A 143 11.52 21.51 -5.70
CA TRP A 143 11.63 21.16 -4.30
C TRP A 143 12.23 19.74 -4.13
N ALA A 144 11.81 18.76 -4.94
CA ALA A 144 12.38 17.42 -4.93
C ALA A 144 13.89 17.45 -5.20
N LYS A 145 14.38 18.25 -6.17
CA LYS A 145 15.81 18.42 -6.46
C LYS A 145 16.63 18.87 -5.25
N LYS A 146 16.01 19.54 -4.29
CA LYS A 146 16.66 20.02 -3.06
C LYS A 146 16.65 19.01 -1.93
N GLY A 147 16.25 17.77 -2.18
CA GLY A 147 16.27 16.66 -1.21
C GLY A 147 14.91 16.19 -0.77
N GLY A 148 13.82 16.66 -1.38
CA GLY A 148 12.47 16.17 -1.09
C GLY A 148 12.14 14.84 -1.79
N GLY A 149 11.21 14.08 -1.22
CA GLY A 149 10.67 12.87 -1.83
C GLY A 149 9.30 13.11 -2.44
N VAL A 150 9.11 12.88 -3.75
CA VAL A 150 7.82 13.02 -4.42
C VAL A 150 7.34 11.69 -4.98
N MET A 151 6.07 11.36 -4.73
CA MET A 151 5.40 10.18 -5.27
C MET A 151 4.22 10.61 -6.13
N PHE A 152 4.19 10.17 -7.38
CA PHE A 152 3.01 10.24 -8.25
C PHE A 152 2.23 8.94 -8.11
N ALA A 153 1.08 8.98 -7.47
CA ALA A 153 0.38 7.79 -6.99
C ALA A 153 -0.70 7.26 -7.97
N MET A 154 -0.81 7.83 -9.16
CA MET A 154 -1.78 7.42 -10.16
C MET A 154 -1.14 7.29 -11.53
N THR A 155 -1.74 6.43 -12.40
CA THR A 155 -1.35 6.39 -13.82
C THR A 155 -1.49 7.78 -14.43
N PRO A 156 -0.40 8.36 -14.94
CA PRO A 156 -0.47 9.71 -15.49
C PRO A 156 -1.22 9.75 -16.81
N GLU A 157 -1.95 10.82 -17.03
CA GLU A 157 -2.45 11.16 -18.35
C GLU A 157 -1.36 11.80 -19.21
N LYS A 158 -1.48 11.62 -20.52
CA LYS A 158 -0.64 12.35 -21.47
C LYS A 158 -0.97 13.84 -21.41
N THR A 159 -0.08 14.59 -20.79
CA THR A 159 -0.22 16.04 -20.57
C THR A 159 1.08 16.76 -20.90
N GLY A 160 1.00 18.07 -21.13
CA GLY A 160 2.17 18.90 -21.41
C GLY A 160 3.18 18.88 -20.24
N TYR A 161 2.69 18.91 -19.02
CA TYR A 161 3.57 18.84 -17.86
C TYR A 161 4.20 17.46 -17.65
N LEU A 162 3.53 16.36 -18.02
CA LEU A 162 4.17 15.06 -18.01
C LEU A 162 5.38 15.02 -18.95
N ASP A 163 5.28 15.60 -20.13
CA ASP A 163 6.40 15.70 -21.08
C ASP A 163 7.58 16.48 -20.47
N VAL A 164 7.30 17.54 -19.73
CA VAL A 164 8.33 18.41 -19.13
C VAL A 164 9.04 17.71 -17.98
N ILE A 165 8.30 17.02 -17.09
CA ILE A 165 8.89 16.36 -15.93
C ILE A 165 9.35 14.93 -16.20
N GLY A 166 8.90 14.30 -17.27
CA GLY A 166 9.21 12.92 -17.63
C GLY A 166 10.68 12.55 -17.48
N PRO A 167 11.62 13.29 -18.06
CA PRO A 167 13.04 13.01 -17.90
C PRO A 167 13.55 13.08 -16.44
N GLN A 168 12.87 13.88 -15.59
CA GLN A 168 13.23 14.02 -14.17
C GLN A 168 12.73 12.83 -13.35
N ILE A 169 11.60 12.23 -13.75
CA ILE A 169 11.05 11.04 -13.10
C ILE A 169 11.52 9.73 -13.74
N GLY A 170 12.51 9.79 -14.63
CA GLY A 170 13.14 8.62 -15.24
C GLY A 170 12.47 8.09 -16.50
N ILE A 171 11.59 8.84 -17.14
CA ILE A 171 11.02 8.47 -18.44
C ILE A 171 11.95 8.97 -19.54
N GLU A 172 12.56 8.04 -20.29
CA GLU A 172 13.39 8.37 -21.45
C GLU A 172 12.52 8.74 -22.65
N SER A 173 11.53 7.90 -22.95
CA SER A 173 10.58 8.12 -24.01
C SER A 173 9.25 7.46 -23.68
N SER A 174 8.17 7.98 -24.23
CA SER A 174 6.86 7.37 -24.11
C SER A 174 6.12 7.43 -25.43
N THR A 175 5.53 6.33 -25.82
CA THR A 175 4.55 6.31 -26.92
C THR A 175 3.24 6.96 -26.47
N TYR A 176 3.07 7.15 -25.17
CA TYR A 176 1.83 7.57 -24.52
C TYR A 176 0.62 6.73 -24.93
N GLU A 177 0.86 5.46 -25.17
CA GLU A 177 -0.20 4.49 -25.39
C GLU A 177 -0.57 3.83 -24.07
N TYR A 178 -1.86 3.72 -23.79
CA TYR A 178 -2.31 2.96 -22.63
C TYR A 178 -2.38 1.49 -23.00
N VAL A 179 -1.81 0.68 -22.15
CA VAL A 179 -1.83 -0.78 -22.28
C VAL A 179 -2.62 -1.40 -21.15
N ALA A 180 -3.37 -2.45 -21.47
CA ALA A 180 -4.09 -3.22 -20.46
C ALA A 180 -3.10 -3.95 -19.57
N THR A 181 -3.32 -3.88 -18.25
CA THR A 181 -2.51 -4.54 -17.25
C THR A 181 -3.38 -5.51 -16.47
N GLU A 182 -3.09 -6.82 -16.59
CA GLU A 182 -3.86 -7.92 -16.00
C GLU A 182 -3.36 -8.32 -14.61
N GLY A 183 -2.19 -7.84 -14.23
CA GLY A 183 -1.56 -8.17 -12.96
C GLY A 183 -0.23 -7.46 -12.78
N ILE A 184 0.35 -7.65 -11.60
CA ILE A 184 1.59 -7.00 -11.17
C ILE A 184 2.57 -8.03 -10.62
N THR A 185 3.85 -7.86 -10.93
CA THR A 185 4.97 -8.61 -10.37
C THR A 185 5.91 -7.63 -9.70
N PRO A 186 5.84 -7.45 -8.37
CA PRO A 186 6.78 -6.64 -7.60
C PRO A 186 8.15 -7.30 -7.56
N SER A 187 9.23 -6.53 -7.45
CA SER A 187 10.56 -7.07 -7.15
C SER A 187 10.59 -7.74 -5.76
N GLU A 188 11.56 -8.62 -5.52
CA GLU A 188 11.65 -9.39 -4.27
C GLU A 188 11.75 -8.48 -3.03
N ASP A 189 12.44 -7.36 -3.16
CA ASP A 189 12.71 -6.44 -2.05
C ASP A 189 11.67 -5.30 -1.92
N PHE A 190 10.76 -5.16 -2.90
CA PHE A 190 9.82 -4.04 -2.92
C PHE A 190 8.74 -4.15 -1.86
N MET A 191 8.18 -5.35 -1.67
CA MET A 191 7.12 -5.59 -0.68
C MET A 191 7.14 -7.02 -0.17
N LEU A 192 6.50 -7.27 0.97
CA LEU A 192 6.31 -8.62 1.48
C LEU A 192 5.57 -9.48 0.45
N GLY A 193 6.17 -10.59 0.06
CA GLY A 193 5.67 -11.45 -1.02
C GLY A 193 6.07 -10.97 -2.42
N GLY A 194 7.07 -10.10 -2.54
CA GLY A 194 7.70 -9.73 -3.82
C GLY A 194 8.20 -10.95 -4.58
N GLY A 195 8.44 -10.78 -5.87
CA GLY A 195 8.79 -11.87 -6.79
C GLY A 195 7.61 -12.73 -7.26
N GLN A 196 6.42 -12.61 -6.62
CA GLN A 196 5.21 -13.30 -7.02
C GLN A 196 4.34 -12.43 -7.92
N THR A 197 3.68 -13.04 -8.89
CA THR A 197 2.72 -12.34 -9.75
C THR A 197 1.32 -12.35 -9.11
N TYR A 198 0.75 -11.17 -8.97
CA TYR A 198 -0.62 -10.95 -8.50
C TYR A 198 -1.49 -10.58 -9.69
N THR A 199 -2.48 -11.42 -10.00
CA THR A 199 -3.46 -11.14 -11.07
C THR A 199 -4.64 -10.37 -10.50
N PHE A 200 -5.20 -9.46 -11.31
CA PHE A 200 -6.39 -8.70 -10.92
C PHE A 200 -7.66 -9.50 -11.20
N SER A 201 -8.64 -9.38 -10.32
CA SER A 201 -9.97 -9.98 -10.55
C SER A 201 -10.78 -9.20 -11.59
N ASP A 202 -10.49 -7.92 -11.74
CA ASP A 202 -11.05 -7.03 -12.76
C ASP A 202 -9.98 -6.77 -13.83
N PRO A 203 -10.19 -7.20 -15.10
CA PRO A 203 -9.10 -7.41 -16.04
C PRO A 203 -8.47 -6.16 -16.61
N PHE A 204 -9.02 -4.95 -16.41
CA PHE A 204 -8.59 -3.80 -17.19
C PHE A 204 -8.16 -2.61 -16.33
N LYS A 205 -6.96 -2.73 -15.77
CA LYS A 205 -6.25 -1.52 -15.34
C LYS A 205 -5.38 -1.05 -16.51
N SER A 206 -5.45 0.24 -16.80
CA SER A 206 -4.62 0.84 -17.82
C SER A 206 -3.33 1.38 -17.21
N SER A 207 -2.23 1.12 -17.88
CA SER A 207 -0.91 1.66 -17.54
C SER A 207 -0.32 2.33 -18.77
N LEU A 208 0.47 3.38 -18.56
CA LEU A 208 1.13 4.08 -19.64
C LEU A 208 2.34 3.29 -20.15
N SER A 209 2.44 3.11 -21.47
CA SER A 209 3.64 2.53 -22.08
C SER A 209 4.77 3.55 -22.04
N VAL A 210 5.84 3.22 -21.32
CA VAL A 210 7.01 4.10 -21.14
C VAL A 210 8.30 3.31 -21.32
N ALA A 211 9.33 3.94 -21.90
CA ALA A 211 10.71 3.50 -21.79
C ALA A 211 11.36 4.32 -20.67
N LEU A 212 12.09 3.63 -19.80
CA LEU A 212 12.76 4.25 -18.67
C LEU A 212 14.25 4.44 -18.98
N ASP A 213 14.79 5.49 -18.45
CA ASP A 213 16.23 5.76 -18.49
C ASP A 213 16.99 4.78 -17.57
N ASP A 214 18.26 4.54 -17.84
CA ASP A 214 19.10 3.57 -17.12
C ASP A 214 19.25 3.89 -15.61
N ARG A 215 18.93 5.10 -15.17
CA ARG A 215 18.97 5.52 -13.76
C ARG A 215 17.70 5.16 -13.00
N ALA A 216 16.62 4.89 -13.71
CA ALA A 216 15.35 4.53 -13.09
C ALA A 216 15.41 3.09 -12.59
N GLN A 217 15.15 2.90 -11.31
CA GLN A 217 15.08 1.59 -10.69
C GLN A 217 13.65 1.10 -10.69
N VAL A 218 13.39 0.01 -11.42
CA VAL A 218 12.05 -0.60 -11.51
C VAL A 218 11.80 -1.47 -10.29
N GLU A 219 10.72 -1.20 -9.59
CA GLU A 219 10.30 -1.91 -8.36
C GLU A 219 9.14 -2.86 -8.63
N ALA A 220 8.33 -2.61 -9.66
CA ALA A 220 7.28 -3.52 -10.07
C ALA A 220 7.01 -3.40 -11.57
N VAL A 221 6.67 -4.54 -12.18
CA VAL A 221 6.30 -4.63 -13.60
C VAL A 221 4.93 -5.27 -13.75
N SER A 222 4.33 -5.11 -14.93
CA SER A 222 3.12 -5.84 -15.31
C SER A 222 3.36 -7.35 -15.31
N SER A 223 2.31 -8.15 -15.16
CA SER A 223 2.41 -9.62 -15.12
C SER A 223 3.08 -10.24 -16.34
N ASN A 224 3.06 -9.54 -17.49
CA ASN A 224 3.78 -9.94 -18.70
C ASN A 224 5.24 -9.45 -18.74
N GLY A 225 5.71 -8.76 -17.71
CA GLY A 225 7.08 -8.28 -17.57
C GLY A 225 7.49 -7.10 -18.47
N ARG A 226 6.55 -6.49 -19.20
CA ARG A 226 6.87 -5.51 -20.24
C ARG A 226 6.70 -4.04 -19.82
N THR A 227 5.72 -3.77 -18.98
CA THR A 227 5.35 -2.40 -18.61
C THR A 227 5.82 -2.14 -17.18
N PRO A 228 6.67 -1.14 -16.93
CA PRO A 228 7.00 -0.71 -15.58
C PRO A 228 5.76 -0.09 -14.92
N LEU A 229 5.46 -0.56 -13.71
CA LEU A 229 4.29 -0.13 -12.93
C LEU A 229 4.67 0.70 -11.72
N VAL A 230 5.83 0.40 -11.12
CA VAL A 230 6.43 1.27 -10.10
C VAL A 230 7.92 1.38 -10.38
N TRP A 231 8.41 2.58 -10.33
CA TRP A 231 9.84 2.84 -10.37
C TRP A 231 10.20 4.06 -9.53
N ARG A 232 11.44 4.13 -9.13
CA ARG A 232 12.04 5.31 -8.51
C ARG A 232 13.16 5.86 -9.38
N ASN A 233 13.35 7.16 -9.32
CA ASN A 233 14.45 7.84 -9.95
C ASN A 233 15.05 8.87 -8.99
N ALA A 234 16.38 8.97 -8.98
CA ALA A 234 17.07 10.03 -8.26
C ALA A 234 16.86 11.38 -8.97
N VAL A 235 16.43 12.38 -8.24
CA VAL A 235 16.22 13.74 -8.74
C VAL A 235 17.19 14.67 -8.03
N GLU A 236 18.43 14.76 -8.53
CA GLU A 236 19.56 15.45 -7.86
C GLU A 236 19.77 14.93 -6.43
N SER A 237 19.35 15.71 -5.41
CA SER A 237 19.48 15.33 -3.99
C SER A 237 18.26 14.60 -3.44
N GLY A 238 17.18 14.52 -4.18
CA GLY A 238 15.92 13.89 -3.76
C GLY A 238 15.52 12.67 -4.59
N THR A 239 14.29 12.24 -4.40
CA THR A 239 13.76 11.02 -5.02
C THR A 239 12.38 11.28 -5.62
N ALA A 240 12.14 10.75 -6.82
CA ALA A 240 10.81 10.65 -7.40
C ALA A 240 10.40 9.18 -7.53
N VAL A 241 9.18 8.87 -7.12
CA VAL A 241 8.55 7.56 -7.28
C VAL A 241 7.32 7.71 -8.16
N MET A 242 7.18 6.85 -9.16
CA MET A 242 6.02 6.81 -10.02
C MET A 242 5.25 5.51 -9.83
N CYS A 243 3.95 5.60 -9.61
CA CYS A 243 3.01 4.49 -9.68
C CYS A 243 2.18 4.63 -10.96
N ASN A 244 2.53 3.86 -11.95
CA ASN A 244 1.91 3.84 -13.28
C ASN A 244 0.75 2.84 -13.33
N ILE A 245 -0.06 2.79 -12.27
CA ILE A 245 -1.24 1.94 -12.18
C ILE A 245 -2.20 2.49 -11.12
N GLY A 246 -3.49 2.46 -11.42
CA GLY A 246 -4.55 2.87 -10.49
C GLY A 246 -5.31 1.67 -9.96
N ILE A 247 -4.85 1.08 -8.87
CA ILE A 247 -5.50 -0.04 -8.19
C ILE A 247 -5.77 0.33 -6.74
N TYR A 248 -6.97 0.84 -6.48
CA TYR A 248 -7.36 1.32 -5.17
C TYR A 248 -8.23 0.28 -4.47
N GLY A 249 -7.67 -0.40 -3.48
CA GLY A 249 -8.37 -1.40 -2.70
C GLY A 249 -7.55 -1.92 -1.54
N LYS A 250 -8.22 -2.53 -0.56
CA LYS A 250 -7.59 -3.00 0.68
C LYS A 250 -6.38 -3.92 0.45
N VAL A 251 -6.43 -4.75 -0.59
CA VAL A 251 -5.37 -5.71 -0.93
C VAL A 251 -4.09 -5.00 -1.38
N PHE A 252 -4.20 -3.82 -1.98
CA PHE A 252 -3.07 -3.07 -2.54
C PHE A 252 -2.50 -2.00 -1.61
N ARG A 253 -2.95 -1.90 -0.37
CA ARG A 253 -2.38 -0.97 0.61
C ARG A 253 -0.89 -1.19 0.83
N GLY A 254 -0.48 -2.45 1.00
CA GLY A 254 0.92 -2.80 1.13
C GLY A 254 1.77 -2.34 -0.05
N PHE A 255 1.22 -2.41 -1.25
CA PHE A 255 1.87 -1.95 -2.47
C PHE A 255 2.16 -0.43 -2.44
N TYR A 256 1.16 0.40 -2.14
CA TYR A 256 1.35 1.85 -2.06
C TYR A 256 2.14 2.29 -0.82
N ALA A 257 2.01 1.58 0.31
CA ALA A 257 2.86 1.80 1.47
C ALA A 257 4.34 1.53 1.16
N SER A 258 4.62 0.46 0.42
CA SER A 258 5.98 0.15 -0.06
C SER A 258 6.48 1.22 -1.03
N ALA A 259 5.65 1.66 -1.98
CA ALA A 259 6.01 2.75 -2.90
C ALA A 259 6.32 4.05 -2.16
N PHE A 260 5.52 4.41 -1.15
CA PHE A 260 5.78 5.58 -0.31
C PHE A 260 7.08 5.44 0.48
N SER A 261 7.41 4.25 0.98
CA SER A 261 8.65 3.99 1.72
C SER A 261 9.92 4.18 0.88
N LEU A 262 9.82 4.18 -0.45
CA LEU A 262 10.95 4.46 -1.35
C LEU A 262 11.38 5.94 -1.35
N LEU A 263 10.59 6.82 -0.74
CA LEU A 263 10.90 8.26 -0.65
C LEU A 263 12.02 8.58 0.36
N GLY A 264 12.36 7.63 1.22
CA GLY A 264 13.44 7.72 2.19
C GLY A 264 13.00 7.76 3.62
#